data_c08fbbd1701cd40dbe323ec26b0c23cc
#
_entry.id   c08fbbd1701cd40dbe323ec26b0c23cc
#
_cell.length_a   1.000
_cell.length_b   1.000
_cell.length_c   1.000
_cell.angle_alpha   90.00
_cell.angle_beta   90.00
_cell.angle_gamma   90.00
#
_symmetry.space_group_name_H-M   'P 1'
#
loop_
_entity.id
_entity.type
_entity.pdbx_description
1 polymer ?
#
loop_
_entity_poly.entity_id
_entity_poly.type
_entity_poly.pdbx_seq_one_letter_code
_entity_poly.pdbx_strand_id
1 'polypeptide(L)'
;MYMFENLNNIQKLYGNVSVQIPNWTFKALTENIKSGANANVKQASFAYAYVVLVSFLYKYTQFVDLENETYIQNKDIKQILGYDPTTKTIDRVIKKDGILDKIGLTSTTKNYPVTFEHTAEEINGFPIREFTTINMLSVDDVNYSRYKKIVKNRNYTVKEPVFFFENEGDVGTLYNYNRTHTITLKEFISFTYNDELDNVDFYLYAFFKSKCHGMKFNECGIRQTTILSQIGMSTRTLYAHTEKLVKCKYIKVDYKGWKVESQEMLVPNIYTFFGVR
;
A
#
# COMPACT_ATOMS: atom_id res chain seq x y z
N MET A 1 12.25 13.31 -13.22
CA MET A 1 12.27 12.46 -12.01
C MET A 1 10.90 12.60 -11.37
N TYR A 2 10.20 11.50 -11.15
CA TYR A 2 8.89 11.50 -10.48
C TYR A 2 9.12 11.82 -9.01
N MET A 3 8.50 12.85 -8.51
CA MET A 3 8.74 13.37 -7.17
C MET A 3 7.44 13.41 -6.34
N PHE A 4 7.59 13.74 -5.07
CA PHE A 4 6.51 13.99 -4.11
C PHE A 4 5.42 14.95 -4.62
N GLU A 5 5.82 15.98 -5.34
CA GLU A 5 4.89 16.93 -5.94
C GLU A 5 3.86 16.25 -6.85
N ASN A 6 4.26 15.19 -7.55
CA ASN A 6 3.36 14.41 -8.39
C ASN A 6 2.30 13.66 -7.56
N LEU A 7 2.65 13.14 -6.37
CA LEU A 7 1.67 12.52 -5.46
C LEU A 7 0.69 13.55 -4.90
N ASN A 8 1.19 14.74 -4.54
CA ASN A 8 0.33 15.84 -4.10
C ASN A 8 -0.64 16.30 -5.20
N ASN A 9 -0.24 16.21 -6.47
CA ASN A 9 -1.13 16.52 -7.58
C ASN A 9 -2.33 15.58 -7.64
N ILE A 10 -2.16 14.29 -7.32
CA ILE A 10 -3.27 13.34 -7.22
C ILE A 10 -4.33 13.87 -6.22
N GLN A 11 -3.88 14.34 -5.05
CA GLN A 11 -4.80 14.87 -4.03
C GLN A 11 -5.47 16.19 -4.48
N LYS A 12 -4.75 17.04 -5.20
CA LYS A 12 -5.31 18.29 -5.74
C LYS A 12 -6.36 18.02 -6.82
N LEU A 13 -6.10 17.04 -7.70
CA LEU A 13 -6.99 16.70 -8.81
C LEU A 13 -8.24 15.95 -8.36
N TYR A 14 -8.11 15.03 -7.40
CA TYR A 14 -9.16 14.06 -7.06
C TYR A 14 -9.68 14.18 -5.62
N GLY A 15 -9.16 15.11 -4.80
CA GLY A 15 -9.62 15.31 -3.42
C GLY A 15 -9.20 14.18 -2.47
N ASN A 16 -10.15 13.69 -1.68
CA ASN A 16 -9.90 12.59 -0.72
C ASN A 16 -9.70 11.25 -1.43
N VAL A 17 -8.48 10.98 -1.84
CA VAL A 17 -8.11 9.75 -2.54
C VAL A 17 -7.70 8.66 -1.57
N SER A 18 -8.12 7.44 -1.86
CA SER A 18 -7.81 6.26 -1.04
C SER A 18 -7.69 5.00 -1.88
N VAL A 19 -7.05 4.00 -1.32
CA VAL A 19 -6.97 2.65 -1.85
C VAL A 19 -7.38 1.63 -0.80
N GLN A 20 -7.91 0.49 -1.25
CA GLN A 20 -8.27 -0.63 -0.40
C GLN A 20 -7.19 -1.69 -0.48
N ILE A 21 -6.67 -2.13 0.66
CA ILE A 21 -5.64 -3.17 0.72
C ILE A 21 -6.21 -4.38 1.48
N PRO A 22 -6.08 -5.60 0.94
CA PRO A 22 -6.56 -6.80 1.59
C PRO A 22 -5.86 -7.05 2.93
N ASN A 23 -6.62 -7.44 3.95
CA ASN A 23 -6.06 -7.71 5.28
C ASN A 23 -5.13 -8.93 5.31
N TRP A 24 -5.24 -9.86 4.36
CA TRP A 24 -4.35 -11.00 4.24
C TRP A 24 -2.93 -10.64 3.80
N THR A 25 -2.72 -9.43 3.27
CA THR A 25 -1.42 -8.93 2.82
C THR A 25 -0.35 -9.03 3.92
N PHE A 26 -0.69 -8.72 5.17
CA PHE A 26 0.27 -8.77 6.28
C PHE A 26 0.86 -10.17 6.46
N LYS A 27 -0.01 -11.18 6.52
CA LYS A 27 0.40 -12.58 6.67
C LYS A 27 1.19 -13.05 5.45
N ALA A 28 0.72 -12.76 4.24
CA ALA A 28 1.38 -13.16 3.00
C ALA A 28 2.80 -12.58 2.90
N LEU A 29 2.99 -11.31 3.23
CA LEU A 29 4.32 -10.68 3.24
C LEU A 29 5.23 -11.31 4.29
N THR A 30 4.72 -11.55 5.51
CA THR A 30 5.48 -12.16 6.60
C THR A 30 5.95 -13.59 6.27
N GLU A 31 5.09 -14.38 5.63
CA GLU A 31 5.40 -15.77 5.28
C GLU A 31 6.37 -15.91 4.10
N ASN A 32 6.36 -14.96 3.17
CA ASN A 32 7.12 -15.04 1.91
C ASN A 32 8.37 -14.16 1.88
N ILE A 33 8.48 -13.13 2.72
CA ILE A 33 9.65 -12.25 2.79
C ILE A 33 10.48 -12.62 4.02
N LYS A 34 11.45 -13.51 3.83
CA LYS A 34 12.29 -14.06 4.90
C LYS A 34 13.76 -13.72 4.70
N SER A 35 14.49 -13.71 5.81
CA SER A 35 15.94 -13.71 5.89
C SER A 35 16.33 -14.92 6.72
N GLY A 36 16.79 -15.99 6.07
CA GLY A 36 16.92 -17.31 6.70
C GLY A 36 15.56 -17.86 7.15
N ALA A 37 15.45 -18.31 8.39
CA ALA A 37 14.21 -18.83 8.98
C ALA A 37 13.23 -17.74 9.44
N ASN A 38 13.69 -16.50 9.61
CA ASN A 38 12.91 -15.41 10.20
C ASN A 38 12.28 -14.49 9.14
N ALA A 39 11.15 -13.90 9.45
CA ALA A 39 10.56 -12.84 8.64
C ALA A 39 11.48 -11.61 8.59
N ASN A 40 11.57 -10.98 7.42
CA ASN A 40 12.32 -9.74 7.23
C ASN A 40 11.35 -8.55 7.23
N VAL A 41 11.08 -8.02 8.42
CA VAL A 41 10.10 -6.94 8.59
C VAL A 41 10.44 -5.68 7.79
N LYS A 42 11.73 -5.34 7.63
CA LYS A 42 12.14 -4.17 6.82
C LYS A 42 11.77 -4.34 5.35
N GLN A 43 11.96 -5.53 4.79
CA GLN A 43 11.56 -5.80 3.42
C GLN A 43 10.04 -6.00 3.28
N ALA A 44 9.38 -6.57 4.28
CA ALA A 44 7.93 -6.72 4.29
C ALA A 44 7.22 -5.36 4.37
N SER A 45 7.72 -4.44 5.20
CA SER A 45 7.18 -3.09 5.31
C SER A 45 7.42 -2.27 4.03
N PHE A 46 8.61 -2.37 3.42
CA PHE A 46 8.85 -1.81 2.10
C PHE A 46 7.87 -2.37 1.06
N ALA A 47 7.69 -3.68 1.03
CA ALA A 47 6.77 -4.34 0.11
C ALA A 47 5.32 -3.85 0.27
N TYR A 48 4.87 -3.69 1.51
CA TYR A 48 3.56 -3.13 1.81
C TYR A 48 3.42 -1.69 1.30
N ALA A 49 4.36 -0.81 1.63
CA ALA A 49 4.35 0.57 1.19
C ALA A 49 4.43 0.67 -0.35
N TYR A 50 5.20 -0.22 -0.99
CA TYR A 50 5.26 -0.34 -2.45
C TYR A 50 3.90 -0.71 -3.04
N VAL A 51 3.21 -1.71 -2.49
CA VAL A 51 1.87 -2.12 -2.93
C VAL A 51 0.87 -0.96 -2.80
N VAL A 52 0.89 -0.24 -1.68
CA VAL A 52 0.04 0.95 -1.47
C VAL A 52 0.31 2.02 -2.53
N LEU A 53 1.59 2.35 -2.77
CA LEU A 53 1.97 3.38 -3.76
C LEU A 53 1.55 2.99 -5.18
N VAL A 54 1.85 1.76 -5.62
CA VAL A 54 1.45 1.34 -6.98
C VAL A 54 -0.06 1.24 -7.13
N SER A 55 -0.78 0.97 -6.04
CA SER A 55 -2.25 1.01 -6.02
C SER A 55 -2.79 2.42 -6.26
N PHE A 56 -2.18 3.45 -5.68
CA PHE A 56 -2.51 4.84 -5.99
C PHE A 56 -2.20 5.19 -7.43
N LEU A 57 -1.00 4.83 -7.92
CA LEU A 57 -0.58 5.12 -9.27
C LEU A 57 -1.49 4.46 -10.31
N TYR A 58 -1.91 3.23 -10.07
CA TYR A 58 -2.82 2.51 -10.95
C TYR A 58 -4.22 3.12 -10.92
N LYS A 59 -4.81 3.23 -9.73
CA LYS A 59 -6.16 3.74 -9.53
C LYS A 59 -6.40 5.13 -10.11
N TYR A 60 -5.39 5.99 -10.06
CA TYR A 60 -5.44 7.38 -10.51
C TYR A 60 -4.63 7.64 -11.78
N THR A 61 -4.25 6.57 -12.50
CA THR A 61 -3.57 6.62 -13.80
C THR A 61 -2.30 7.50 -13.82
N GLN A 62 -1.50 7.41 -12.75
CA GLN A 62 -0.36 8.31 -12.51
C GLN A 62 1.00 7.66 -12.80
N PHE A 63 1.07 6.67 -13.68
CA PHE A 63 2.34 6.08 -14.11
C PHE A 63 3.11 6.99 -15.05
N VAL A 64 2.40 7.80 -15.83
CA VAL A 64 2.97 8.81 -16.74
C VAL A 64 2.29 10.14 -16.50
N ASP A 65 3.08 11.16 -16.27
CA ASP A 65 2.64 12.54 -16.10
C ASP A 65 2.88 13.30 -17.41
N LEU A 66 1.79 13.61 -18.11
CA LEU A 66 1.85 14.32 -19.39
C LEU A 66 2.20 15.80 -19.24
N GLU A 67 1.88 16.43 -18.09
CA GLU A 67 2.14 17.84 -17.86
C GLU A 67 3.63 18.08 -17.62
N ASN A 68 4.24 17.24 -16.78
CA ASN A 68 5.66 17.33 -16.44
C ASN A 68 6.56 16.48 -17.34
N GLU A 69 6.01 15.87 -18.38
CA GLU A 69 6.70 14.98 -19.33
C GLU A 69 7.60 13.94 -18.65
N THR A 70 7.10 13.33 -17.58
CA THR A 70 7.83 12.33 -16.79
C THR A 70 7.05 11.04 -16.60
N TYR A 71 7.73 9.97 -16.21
CA TYR A 71 7.11 8.70 -15.86
C TYR A 71 7.83 8.06 -14.68
N ILE A 72 7.11 7.31 -13.87
CA ILE A 72 7.64 6.69 -12.67
C ILE A 72 8.36 5.38 -12.98
N GLN A 73 9.50 5.16 -12.34
CA GLN A 73 10.28 3.94 -12.43
C GLN A 73 10.51 3.35 -11.04
N ASN A 74 10.93 2.09 -10.97
CA ASN A 74 11.25 1.45 -9.69
C ASN A 74 12.30 2.21 -8.86
N LYS A 75 13.25 2.90 -9.50
CA LYS A 75 14.23 3.74 -8.81
C LYS A 75 13.57 4.93 -8.11
N ASP A 76 12.56 5.54 -8.73
CA ASP A 76 11.82 6.67 -8.18
C ASP A 76 10.94 6.19 -6.99
N ILE A 77 10.28 5.02 -7.14
CA ILE A 77 9.52 4.39 -6.06
C ILE A 77 10.42 4.06 -4.87
N LYS A 78 11.61 3.49 -5.10
CA LYS A 78 12.57 3.23 -4.02
C LYS A 78 12.91 4.50 -3.26
N GLN A 79 13.19 5.59 -3.97
CA GLN A 79 13.53 6.89 -3.38
C GLN A 79 12.35 7.48 -2.59
N ILE A 80 11.14 7.44 -3.15
CA ILE A 80 9.92 7.86 -2.44
C ILE A 80 9.76 7.09 -1.12
N LEU A 81 10.09 5.81 -1.10
CA LEU A 81 10.01 4.95 0.08
C LEU A 81 11.26 4.96 0.97
N GLY A 82 12.14 5.96 0.80
CA GLY A 82 13.31 6.16 1.67
C GLY A 82 14.48 5.20 1.41
N TYR A 83 14.54 4.57 0.23
CA TYR A 83 15.64 3.70 -0.15
C TYR A 83 16.52 4.36 -1.21
N ASP A 84 17.82 4.05 -1.18
CA ASP A 84 18.69 4.42 -2.29
C ASP A 84 18.20 3.77 -3.60
N PRO A 85 18.09 4.53 -4.70
CA PRO A 85 17.61 4.03 -6.00
C PRO A 85 18.36 2.79 -6.51
N THR A 86 19.62 2.64 -6.12
CA THR A 86 20.51 1.55 -6.54
C THR A 86 20.40 0.30 -5.66
N THR A 87 19.64 0.34 -4.56
CA THR A 87 19.46 -0.78 -3.62
C THR A 87 18.96 -2.02 -4.34
N LYS A 88 19.75 -3.09 -4.37
CA LYS A 88 19.41 -4.36 -5.04
C LYS A 88 18.72 -5.37 -4.13
N THR A 89 18.87 -5.24 -2.82
CA THR A 89 18.34 -6.23 -1.85
C THR A 89 16.83 -6.36 -1.86
N ILE A 90 16.13 -5.30 -2.26
CA ILE A 90 14.67 -5.24 -2.38
C ILE A 90 14.16 -5.59 -3.80
N ASP A 91 15.05 -5.67 -4.80
CA ASP A 91 14.64 -5.99 -6.18
C ASP A 91 13.95 -7.34 -6.29
N ARG A 92 14.38 -8.33 -5.51
CA ARG A 92 13.72 -9.64 -5.47
C ARG A 92 12.23 -9.58 -5.11
N VAL A 93 11.82 -8.52 -4.42
CA VAL A 93 10.43 -8.30 -3.99
C VAL A 93 9.60 -7.75 -5.14
N ILE A 94 10.14 -6.72 -5.84
CA ILE A 94 9.40 -5.87 -6.80
C ILE A 94 9.67 -6.18 -8.27
N LYS A 95 10.70 -6.97 -8.61
CA LYS A 95 10.98 -7.33 -10.01
C LYS A 95 9.83 -8.12 -10.64
N LYS A 96 9.84 -8.23 -11.97
CA LYS A 96 8.94 -9.15 -12.68
C LYS A 96 9.13 -10.57 -12.13
N ASP A 97 8.03 -11.27 -11.90
CA ASP A 97 7.98 -12.59 -11.27
C ASP A 97 8.67 -12.65 -9.89
N GLY A 98 8.73 -11.48 -9.22
CA GLY A 98 9.25 -11.33 -7.87
C GLY A 98 8.25 -11.83 -6.81
N ILE A 99 8.56 -11.56 -5.54
CA ILE A 99 7.74 -12.07 -4.44
C ILE A 99 6.31 -11.51 -4.53
N LEU A 100 6.13 -10.21 -4.82
CA LEU A 100 4.80 -9.60 -4.91
C LEU A 100 3.93 -10.24 -6.00
N ASP A 101 4.51 -10.57 -7.15
CA ASP A 101 3.78 -11.24 -8.23
C ASP A 101 3.43 -12.69 -7.83
N LYS A 102 4.37 -13.41 -7.22
CA LYS A 102 4.18 -14.82 -6.80
C LYS A 102 3.12 -15.01 -5.74
N ILE A 103 2.96 -14.04 -4.84
CA ILE A 103 1.93 -14.10 -3.79
C ILE A 103 0.58 -13.50 -4.24
N GLY A 104 0.47 -13.05 -5.49
CA GLY A 104 -0.77 -12.54 -6.06
C GLY A 104 -1.18 -11.16 -5.56
N LEU A 105 -0.23 -10.34 -5.09
CA LEU A 105 -0.50 -8.93 -4.77
C LEU A 105 -0.36 -8.04 -6.00
N THR A 106 0.57 -8.37 -6.91
CA THR A 106 0.76 -7.60 -8.14
C THR A 106 0.96 -8.53 -9.33
N SER A 107 0.75 -7.99 -10.53
CA SER A 107 1.29 -8.54 -11.77
C SER A 107 2.17 -7.50 -12.46
N THR A 108 3.04 -7.94 -13.36
CA THR A 108 3.88 -7.03 -14.15
C THR A 108 3.36 -6.92 -15.57
N THR A 109 2.94 -5.73 -15.98
CA THR A 109 2.37 -5.49 -17.30
C THR A 109 3.05 -4.35 -18.04
N LYS A 110 2.97 -4.36 -19.39
CA LYS A 110 3.29 -3.21 -20.27
C LYS A 110 2.05 -2.37 -20.58
N ASN A 111 0.86 -2.93 -20.30
CA ASN A 111 -0.41 -2.28 -20.55
C ASN A 111 -0.87 -1.57 -19.28
N TYR A 112 -0.53 -0.30 -19.15
CA TYR A 112 -0.86 0.52 -17.97
C TYR A 112 -2.01 1.48 -18.27
N PRO A 113 -2.83 1.82 -17.26
CA PRO A 113 -3.91 2.77 -17.40
C PRO A 113 -3.37 4.19 -17.62
N VAL A 114 -3.99 4.92 -18.53
CA VAL A 114 -3.62 6.30 -18.89
C VAL A 114 -4.72 7.29 -18.57
N THR A 115 -5.99 6.89 -18.64
CA THR A 115 -7.14 7.65 -18.16
C THR A 115 -8.18 6.70 -17.55
N PHE A 116 -9.16 7.24 -16.86
CA PHE A 116 -10.32 6.51 -16.40
C PHE A 116 -11.56 7.39 -16.43
N GLU A 117 -12.72 6.75 -16.57
CA GLU A 117 -14.03 7.37 -16.47
C GLU A 117 -14.89 6.62 -15.46
N HIS A 118 -15.85 7.29 -14.86
CA HIS A 118 -16.90 6.66 -14.06
C HIS A 118 -18.08 6.36 -14.96
N THR A 119 -18.50 5.11 -15.02
CA THR A 119 -19.71 4.75 -15.75
C THR A 119 -20.95 5.11 -14.94
N ALA A 120 -22.11 5.13 -15.60
CA ALA A 120 -23.40 5.29 -14.92
C ALA A 120 -23.82 4.04 -14.14
N GLU A 121 -23.14 2.92 -14.34
CA GLU A 121 -23.39 1.66 -13.67
C GLU A 121 -22.70 1.62 -12.30
N GLU A 122 -23.35 0.97 -11.34
CA GLU A 122 -22.84 0.80 -10.00
C GLU A 122 -22.81 -0.69 -9.61
N ILE A 123 -21.76 -1.10 -8.93
CA ILE A 123 -21.69 -2.41 -8.28
C ILE A 123 -21.66 -2.17 -6.76
N ASN A 124 -22.64 -2.74 -6.06
CA ASN A 124 -22.79 -2.58 -4.61
C ASN A 124 -22.86 -1.10 -4.15
N GLY A 125 -23.45 -0.21 -4.96
CA GLY A 125 -23.56 1.23 -4.68
C GLY A 125 -22.27 2.03 -4.95
N PHE A 126 -21.31 1.45 -5.68
CA PHE A 126 -20.08 2.14 -6.10
C PHE A 126 -20.03 2.24 -7.62
N PRO A 127 -19.70 3.42 -8.16
CA PRO A 127 -19.58 3.61 -9.61
C PRO A 127 -18.45 2.74 -10.16
N ILE A 128 -18.73 2.06 -11.25
CA ILE A 128 -17.74 1.31 -12.00
C ILE A 128 -16.76 2.30 -12.62
N ARG A 129 -15.49 1.97 -12.52
CA ARG A 129 -14.40 2.76 -13.11
C ARG A 129 -13.83 2.01 -14.31
N GLU A 130 -14.06 2.56 -15.49
CA GLU A 130 -13.45 2.07 -16.71
C GLU A 130 -12.11 2.73 -16.96
N PHE A 131 -11.10 1.92 -17.27
CA PHE A 131 -9.77 2.40 -17.62
C PHE A 131 -9.55 2.36 -19.11
N THR A 132 -9.01 3.46 -19.65
CA THR A 132 -8.35 3.42 -20.95
C THR A 132 -6.87 3.11 -20.70
N THR A 133 -6.42 2.00 -21.27
CA THR A 133 -5.01 1.59 -21.16
C THR A 133 -4.21 2.03 -22.39
N ILE A 134 -2.87 2.05 -22.28
CA ILE A 134 -2.01 2.48 -23.40
C ILE A 134 -2.22 1.65 -24.67
N ASN A 135 -2.59 0.38 -24.56
CA ASN A 135 -2.85 -0.48 -25.73
C ASN A 135 -4.21 -0.24 -26.38
N MET A 136 -5.14 0.45 -25.70
CA MET A 136 -6.46 0.81 -26.23
C MET A 136 -6.42 2.11 -27.03
N LEU A 137 -5.38 2.93 -26.86
CA LEU A 137 -5.20 4.16 -27.64
C LEU A 137 -4.86 3.81 -29.10
N SER A 138 -5.52 4.48 -30.03
CA SER A 138 -5.15 4.35 -31.46
C SER A 138 -3.84 5.08 -31.74
N VAL A 139 -3.16 4.67 -32.83
CA VAL A 139 -1.90 5.32 -33.27
C VAL A 139 -2.15 6.79 -33.67
N ASP A 140 -3.37 7.11 -34.09
CA ASP A 140 -3.78 8.47 -34.49
C ASP A 140 -4.19 9.35 -33.30
N ASP A 141 -4.25 8.78 -32.09
CA ASP A 141 -4.54 9.54 -30.87
C ASP A 141 -3.35 10.46 -30.52
N VAL A 142 -3.63 11.74 -30.38
CA VAL A 142 -2.62 12.76 -30.03
C VAL A 142 -1.89 12.39 -28.72
N ASN A 143 -2.61 11.86 -27.75
CA ASN A 143 -2.03 11.46 -26.46
C ASN A 143 -1.14 10.21 -26.61
N TYR A 144 -1.48 9.25 -27.48
CA TYR A 144 -0.63 8.08 -27.71
C TYR A 144 0.80 8.47 -28.08
N SER A 145 0.94 9.39 -29.04
CA SER A 145 2.24 9.90 -29.46
C SER A 145 2.99 10.58 -28.31
N ARG A 146 2.29 11.34 -27.47
CA ARG A 146 2.87 12.00 -26.28
C ARG A 146 3.36 10.97 -25.25
N TYR A 147 2.53 9.97 -24.90
CA TYR A 147 2.94 8.88 -23.99
C TYR A 147 4.19 8.15 -24.52
N LYS A 148 4.22 7.80 -25.79
CA LYS A 148 5.37 7.11 -26.39
C LYS A 148 6.64 7.97 -26.40
N LYS A 149 6.51 9.28 -26.60
CA LYS A 149 7.63 10.23 -26.55
C LYS A 149 8.21 10.35 -25.13
N ILE A 150 7.35 10.38 -24.10
CA ILE A 150 7.74 10.47 -22.70
C ILE A 150 8.38 9.15 -22.26
N VAL A 151 7.67 8.04 -22.50
CA VAL A 151 8.17 6.69 -22.16
C VAL A 151 9.07 6.18 -23.28
N LYS A 152 10.32 6.65 -23.29
CA LYS A 152 11.33 6.25 -24.30
C LYS A 152 11.74 4.78 -24.19
N ASN A 153 11.53 4.14 -23.04
CA ASN A 153 11.89 2.76 -22.80
C ASN A 153 10.80 1.80 -23.32
N ARG A 154 11.09 1.11 -24.43
CA ARG A 154 10.18 0.10 -25.01
C ARG A 154 9.88 -1.09 -24.08
N ASN A 155 10.69 -1.29 -23.05
CA ASN A 155 10.53 -2.33 -22.03
C ASN A 155 9.94 -1.79 -20.73
N TYR A 156 9.38 -0.57 -20.74
CA TYR A 156 8.71 -0.03 -19.58
C TYR A 156 7.57 -0.95 -19.15
N THR A 157 7.58 -1.28 -17.88
CA THR A 157 6.56 -2.10 -17.23
C THR A 157 6.15 -1.45 -15.92
N VAL A 158 4.90 -1.65 -15.55
CA VAL A 158 4.36 -1.22 -14.26
C VAL A 158 3.89 -2.43 -13.46
N LYS A 159 3.60 -2.22 -12.18
CA LYS A 159 2.90 -3.19 -11.35
C LYS A 159 1.41 -2.87 -11.34
N GLU A 160 0.62 -3.87 -11.68
CA GLU A 160 -0.84 -3.87 -11.60
C GLU A 160 -1.25 -4.55 -10.29
N PRO A 161 -2.05 -3.89 -9.43
CA PRO A 161 -2.59 -4.51 -8.22
C PRO A 161 -3.71 -5.50 -8.56
N VAL A 162 -3.43 -6.82 -8.50
CA VAL A 162 -4.37 -7.86 -8.95
C VAL A 162 -5.61 -7.99 -8.06
N PHE A 163 -5.51 -7.57 -6.81
CA PHE A 163 -6.62 -7.65 -5.83
C PHE A 163 -7.66 -6.54 -6.00
N PHE A 164 -7.47 -5.63 -6.94
CA PHE A 164 -8.40 -4.52 -7.16
C PHE A 164 -9.68 -4.94 -7.89
N PHE A 165 -9.60 -5.98 -8.70
CA PHE A 165 -10.70 -6.36 -9.58
C PHE A 165 -11.62 -7.34 -8.86
N GLU A 166 -12.92 -7.01 -8.77
CA GLU A 166 -13.94 -7.85 -8.16
C GLU A 166 -14.67 -8.73 -9.17
N ASN A 167 -14.65 -8.37 -10.44
CA ASN A 167 -15.40 -9.07 -11.50
C ASN A 167 -14.52 -9.59 -12.62
N GLU A 168 -15.06 -10.60 -13.31
CA GLU A 168 -14.48 -11.16 -14.54
C GLU A 168 -14.45 -10.12 -15.66
N GLY A 169 -13.29 -9.96 -16.29
CA GLY A 169 -13.06 -9.04 -17.39
C GLY A 169 -12.45 -7.71 -16.96
N ASP A 170 -12.21 -6.85 -17.95
CA ASP A 170 -11.57 -5.52 -17.74
C ASP A 170 -12.54 -4.48 -17.17
N VAL A 171 -13.80 -4.86 -16.93
CA VAL A 171 -14.87 -4.00 -16.44
C VAL A 171 -15.25 -4.45 -15.04
N GLY A 172 -15.04 -3.61 -14.05
CA GLY A 172 -15.39 -3.91 -12.67
C GLY A 172 -15.07 -2.78 -11.71
N THR A 173 -15.60 -2.88 -10.50
CA THR A 173 -15.15 -2.02 -9.42
C THR A 173 -13.74 -2.40 -9.05
N LEU A 174 -12.91 -1.40 -8.79
CA LEU A 174 -11.54 -1.61 -8.30
C LEU A 174 -11.47 -2.16 -6.87
N TYR A 175 -12.57 -2.74 -6.34
CA TYR A 175 -12.63 -3.05 -4.93
C TYR A 175 -13.31 -4.37 -4.65
N ASN A 176 -12.53 -5.28 -4.14
CA ASN A 176 -13.08 -6.30 -3.27
C ASN A 176 -13.09 -5.72 -1.85
N TYR A 177 -14.25 -5.23 -1.38
CA TYR A 177 -14.38 -4.64 -0.03
C TYR A 177 -14.30 -5.66 1.10
N ASN A 178 -14.39 -6.95 0.79
CA ASN A 178 -14.37 -8.00 1.78
C ASN A 178 -13.00 -8.10 2.44
N ARG A 179 -12.95 -7.85 3.75
CA ARG A 179 -11.74 -7.98 4.57
C ARG A 179 -10.56 -7.12 4.07
N THR A 180 -10.87 -5.88 3.71
CA THR A 180 -9.88 -4.88 3.35
C THR A 180 -9.77 -3.79 4.42
N HIS A 181 -8.74 -2.98 4.33
CA HIS A 181 -8.62 -1.71 5.04
C HIS A 181 -8.26 -0.60 4.07
N THR A 182 -8.79 0.57 4.34
CA THR A 182 -8.58 1.76 3.50
C THR A 182 -7.32 2.49 3.91
N ILE A 183 -6.46 2.84 2.95
CA ILE A 183 -5.35 3.76 3.13
C ILE A 183 -5.63 5.01 2.31
N THR A 184 -5.63 6.17 2.96
CA THR A 184 -5.74 7.46 2.27
C THR A 184 -4.37 7.93 1.80
N LEU A 185 -4.34 8.74 0.75
CA LEU A 185 -3.08 9.33 0.28
C LEU A 185 -2.46 10.25 1.35
N LYS A 186 -3.29 10.96 2.11
CA LYS A 186 -2.85 11.78 3.26
C LYS A 186 -2.09 10.94 4.28
N GLU A 187 -2.61 9.75 4.64
CA GLU A 187 -1.92 8.83 5.54
C GLU A 187 -0.58 8.38 4.95
N PHE A 188 -0.57 7.91 3.71
CA PHE A 188 0.66 7.48 3.03
C PHE A 188 1.73 8.57 3.03
N ILE A 189 1.35 9.79 2.65
CA ILE A 189 2.23 10.96 2.62
C ILE A 189 2.76 11.28 4.02
N SER A 190 1.91 11.24 5.05
CA SER A 190 2.29 11.55 6.44
C SER A 190 3.36 10.63 7.00
N PHE A 191 3.45 9.40 6.49
CA PHE A 191 4.51 8.46 6.89
C PHE A 191 5.76 8.57 6.00
N THR A 192 5.57 8.73 4.70
CA THR A 192 6.67 8.71 3.73
C THR A 192 7.56 9.95 3.82
N TYR A 193 7.01 11.08 4.27
CA TYR A 193 7.70 12.38 4.34
C TYR A 193 7.89 12.89 5.77
N ASN A 194 7.81 12.02 6.75
CA ASN A 194 8.11 12.32 8.14
C ASN A 194 9.47 11.71 8.49
N ASP A 195 10.44 12.54 8.82
CA ASP A 195 11.80 12.10 9.15
C ASP A 195 11.87 11.23 10.44
N GLU A 196 10.85 11.30 11.31
CA GLU A 196 10.77 10.49 12.54
C GLU A 196 10.16 9.10 12.31
N LEU A 197 9.46 8.89 11.17
CA LEU A 197 8.73 7.67 10.83
C LEU A 197 9.36 6.97 9.62
N ASP A 198 9.16 5.65 9.56
CA ASP A 198 9.63 4.84 8.44
C ASP A 198 8.55 3.86 7.93
N ASN A 199 8.92 3.05 6.93
CA ASN A 199 7.99 2.06 6.38
C ASN A 199 7.54 1.02 7.41
N VAL A 200 8.32 0.76 8.47
CA VAL A 200 7.93 -0.18 9.54
C VAL A 200 6.85 0.43 10.40
N ASP A 201 6.94 1.73 10.70
CA ASP A 201 5.89 2.47 11.39
C ASP A 201 4.60 2.49 10.57
N PHE A 202 4.69 2.75 9.26
CA PHE A 202 3.54 2.71 8.35
C PHE A 202 2.90 1.32 8.28
N TYR A 203 3.70 0.27 8.20
CA TYR A 203 3.24 -1.12 8.17
C TYR A 203 2.49 -1.50 9.46
N LEU A 204 3.04 -1.12 10.61
CA LEU A 204 2.40 -1.34 11.92
C LEU A 204 1.12 -0.51 12.08
N TYR A 205 1.14 0.76 11.65
CA TYR A 205 -0.05 1.62 11.61
C TYR A 205 -1.19 1.00 10.80
N ALA A 206 -0.88 0.57 9.58
CA ALA A 206 -1.86 -0.05 8.68
C ALA A 206 -2.41 -1.37 9.28
N PHE A 207 -1.56 -2.14 9.97
CA PHE A 207 -1.99 -3.33 10.68
C PHE A 207 -3.01 -3.00 11.78
N PHE A 208 -2.73 -2.02 12.64
CA PHE A 208 -3.69 -1.59 13.65
C PHE A 208 -4.96 -1.03 13.02
N LYS A 209 -4.87 -0.26 11.95
CA LYS A 209 -6.03 0.20 11.20
C LYS A 209 -6.89 -0.97 10.73
N SER A 210 -6.27 -2.01 10.17
CA SER A 210 -6.98 -3.20 9.68
C SER A 210 -7.74 -3.98 10.77
N LYS A 211 -7.34 -3.82 12.04
CA LYS A 211 -7.93 -4.53 13.18
C LYS A 211 -8.93 -3.70 13.97
N CYS A 212 -8.67 -2.41 14.12
CA CYS A 212 -9.41 -1.56 15.05
C CYS A 212 -10.40 -0.63 14.35
N HIS A 213 -10.07 -0.16 13.13
CA HIS A 213 -10.94 0.80 12.43
C HIS A 213 -12.29 0.15 12.07
N GLY A 214 -13.37 0.86 12.37
CA GLY A 214 -14.73 0.35 12.19
C GLY A 214 -15.26 -0.56 13.31
N MET A 215 -14.39 -0.93 14.27
CA MET A 215 -14.84 -1.57 15.51
C MET A 215 -15.45 -0.53 16.47
N LYS A 216 -16.20 -0.99 17.48
CA LYS A 216 -16.75 -0.09 18.50
C LYS A 216 -15.64 0.74 19.13
N PHE A 217 -15.78 2.07 19.10
CA PHE A 217 -14.79 3.05 19.54
C PHE A 217 -13.41 2.98 18.82
N ASN A 218 -13.33 2.30 17.67
CA ASN A 218 -12.07 1.97 16.99
C ASN A 218 -11.06 1.25 17.92
N GLU A 219 -11.57 0.40 18.81
CA GLU A 219 -10.78 -0.35 19.77
C GLU A 219 -10.74 -1.83 19.42
N CYS A 220 -9.60 -2.45 19.65
CA CYS A 220 -9.44 -3.88 19.49
C CYS A 220 -8.50 -4.48 20.54
N GLY A 221 -8.88 -5.62 21.09
CA GLY A 221 -8.04 -6.42 21.98
C GLY A 221 -7.16 -7.37 21.16
N ILE A 222 -5.85 -7.17 21.14
CA ILE A 222 -4.93 -8.03 20.37
C ILE A 222 -3.82 -8.52 21.28
N ARG A 223 -3.57 -9.84 21.27
CA ARG A 223 -2.40 -10.42 21.95
C ARG A 223 -1.13 -10.02 21.22
N GLN A 224 -0.10 -9.69 21.98
CA GLN A 224 1.22 -9.37 21.42
C GLN A 224 1.74 -10.49 20.50
N THR A 225 1.61 -11.75 20.91
CA THR A 225 2.01 -12.90 20.11
C THR A 225 1.32 -12.96 18.74
N THR A 226 0.04 -12.55 18.69
CA THR A 226 -0.72 -12.44 17.43
C THR A 226 -0.13 -11.35 16.52
N ILE A 227 0.22 -10.19 17.07
CA ILE A 227 0.86 -9.12 16.29
C ILE A 227 2.20 -9.63 15.73
N LEU A 228 3.07 -10.17 16.61
CA LEU A 228 4.39 -10.66 16.20
C LEU A 228 4.31 -11.70 15.08
N SER A 229 3.37 -12.64 15.17
CA SER A 229 3.19 -13.70 14.16
C SER A 229 2.63 -13.18 12.84
N GLN A 230 1.72 -12.19 12.86
CA GLN A 230 1.08 -11.69 11.64
C GLN A 230 1.94 -10.71 10.84
N ILE A 231 2.81 -9.95 11.50
CA ILE A 231 3.64 -8.93 10.85
C ILE A 231 5.15 -9.23 10.91
N GLY A 232 5.54 -10.34 11.53
CA GLY A 232 6.92 -10.82 11.51
C GLY A 232 7.91 -9.93 12.26
N MET A 233 7.46 -9.16 13.26
CA MET A 233 8.33 -8.31 14.07
C MET A 233 8.90 -9.06 15.28
N SER A 234 10.06 -8.59 15.78
CA SER A 234 10.52 -8.94 17.12
C SER A 234 9.78 -8.12 18.17
N THR A 235 9.73 -8.60 19.40
CA THR A 235 9.15 -7.87 20.53
C THR A 235 9.76 -6.47 20.67
N ARG A 236 11.09 -6.37 20.61
CA ARG A 236 11.82 -5.09 20.69
C ARG A 236 11.39 -4.13 19.57
N THR A 237 11.29 -4.61 18.34
CA THR A 237 10.86 -3.81 17.18
C THR A 237 9.42 -3.34 17.37
N LEU A 238 8.52 -4.22 17.80
CA LEU A 238 7.13 -3.88 18.04
C LEU A 238 6.99 -2.74 19.08
N TYR A 239 7.67 -2.83 20.23
CA TYR A 239 7.61 -1.77 21.23
C TYR A 239 8.14 -0.44 20.71
N ALA A 240 9.32 -0.44 20.08
CA ALA A 240 9.94 0.79 19.59
C ALA A 240 9.03 1.52 18.56
N HIS A 241 8.43 0.80 17.61
CA HIS A 241 7.54 1.40 16.61
C HIS A 241 6.16 1.74 17.20
N THR A 242 5.64 0.96 18.16
CA THR A 242 4.41 1.30 18.88
C THR A 242 4.55 2.62 19.64
N GLU A 243 5.67 2.85 20.34
CA GLU A 243 5.95 4.11 21.05
C GLU A 243 5.96 5.31 20.10
N LYS A 244 6.55 5.19 18.91
CA LYS A 244 6.49 6.24 17.88
C LYS A 244 5.06 6.58 17.49
N LEU A 245 4.23 5.56 17.19
CA LEU A 245 2.83 5.76 16.82
C LEU A 245 2.01 6.39 17.96
N VAL A 246 2.31 6.05 19.22
CA VAL A 246 1.69 6.67 20.40
C VAL A 246 2.13 8.12 20.54
N LYS A 247 3.43 8.42 20.38
CA LYS A 247 3.97 9.79 20.39
C LYS A 247 3.30 10.68 19.34
N CYS A 248 3.07 10.13 18.12
CA CYS A 248 2.34 10.81 17.05
C CYS A 248 0.84 10.90 17.27
N LYS A 249 0.30 10.29 18.34
CA LYS A 249 -1.14 10.22 18.66
C LYS A 249 -1.96 9.52 17.57
N TYR A 250 -1.36 8.61 16.83
CA TYR A 250 -2.08 7.80 15.83
C TYR A 250 -2.79 6.62 16.47
N ILE A 251 -2.25 6.11 17.58
CA ILE A 251 -2.84 5.05 18.39
C ILE A 251 -2.70 5.37 19.89
N LYS A 252 -3.50 4.70 20.70
CA LYS A 252 -3.31 4.58 22.15
C LYS A 252 -3.23 3.10 22.49
N VAL A 253 -2.40 2.76 23.48
CA VAL A 253 -2.29 1.40 24.00
C VAL A 253 -2.63 1.39 25.48
N ASP A 254 -3.58 0.56 25.87
CA ASP A 254 -3.87 0.24 27.26
C ASP A 254 -3.27 -1.14 27.55
N TYR A 255 -2.11 -1.12 28.20
CA TYR A 255 -1.41 -2.33 28.60
C TYR A 255 -2.11 -2.99 29.77
N LYS A 256 -2.69 -4.16 29.57
CA LYS A 256 -3.24 -4.97 30.64
C LYS A 256 -2.11 -5.66 31.36
N GLY A 257 -1.84 -5.22 32.59
CA GLY A 257 -0.76 -5.76 33.41
C GLY A 257 -0.91 -7.26 33.65
N TRP A 258 0.21 -7.94 33.76
CA TRP A 258 0.25 -9.33 34.17
C TRP A 258 -0.06 -9.44 35.67
N LYS A 259 -1.15 -10.12 36.04
CA LYS A 259 -1.42 -10.53 37.42
C LYS A 259 -0.73 -11.86 37.67
N VAL A 260 0.31 -11.86 38.47
CA VAL A 260 1.14 -13.05 38.78
C VAL A 260 0.36 -14.11 39.57
N GLU A 261 -0.76 -13.77 40.18
CA GLU A 261 -1.52 -14.64 41.11
C GLU A 261 -2.70 -15.40 40.49
N SER A 262 -3.05 -15.12 39.24
CA SER A 262 -4.10 -15.87 38.56
C SER A 262 -3.54 -16.64 37.37
N GLN A 263 -3.82 -17.95 37.29
CA GLN A 263 -3.66 -18.73 36.05
C GLN A 263 -4.63 -18.29 34.94
N GLU A 264 -5.16 -17.08 35.04
CA GLU A 264 -6.05 -16.47 34.06
C GLU A 264 -5.29 -16.21 32.76
N MET A 265 -5.93 -16.55 31.64
CA MET A 265 -5.43 -16.30 30.30
C MET A 265 -4.93 -14.87 30.17
N LEU A 266 -3.75 -14.68 29.62
CA LEU A 266 -3.17 -13.38 29.28
C LEU A 266 -4.20 -12.50 28.58
N VAL A 267 -4.68 -11.46 29.27
CA VAL A 267 -5.64 -10.51 28.73
C VAL A 267 -4.95 -9.74 27.60
N PRO A 268 -5.56 -9.63 26.41
CA PRO A 268 -4.96 -8.88 25.32
C PRO A 268 -4.84 -7.40 25.67
N ASN A 269 -3.77 -6.74 25.21
CA ASN A 269 -3.69 -5.28 25.26
C ASN A 269 -4.80 -4.67 24.41
N ILE A 270 -5.35 -3.54 24.83
CA ILE A 270 -6.34 -2.79 24.08
C ILE A 270 -5.64 -1.69 23.29
N TYR A 271 -5.86 -1.71 21.98
CA TYR A 271 -5.36 -0.69 21.06
C TYR A 271 -6.53 0.16 20.58
N THR A 272 -6.42 1.48 20.72
CA THR A 272 -7.39 2.45 20.18
C THR A 272 -6.74 3.14 18.99
N PHE A 273 -7.39 3.10 17.84
CA PHE A 273 -6.91 3.69 16.60
C PHE A 273 -7.55 5.06 16.37
N PHE A 274 -6.72 6.10 16.21
CA PHE A 274 -7.19 7.48 15.94
C PHE A 274 -6.98 7.90 14.49
N GLY A 275 -5.99 7.32 13.80
CA GLY A 275 -5.60 7.70 12.45
C GLY A 275 -4.76 8.98 12.39
N VAL A 276 -4.40 9.36 11.18
CA VAL A 276 -3.75 10.65 10.87
C VAL A 276 -4.82 11.75 10.87
N ARG A 277 -4.61 12.81 11.63
CA ARG A 277 -5.53 13.95 11.75
C ARG A 277 -5.23 15.04 10.72
#